data_1846e690faea1ebbda7cc2f54e473a9b
#
_entry.id   1846e690faea1ebbda7cc2f54e473a9b
#
_cell.length_a   1.000
_cell.length_b   1.000
_cell.length_c   1.000
_cell.angle_alpha   90.00
_cell.angle_beta   90.00
_cell.angle_gamma   90.00
#
_symmetry.space_group_name_H-M   'P 1'
#
loop_
_entity.id
_entity.type
_entity.pdbx_description
1 polymer ?
#
loop_
_entity_poly.entity_id
_entity_poly.type
_entity_poly.pdbx_seq_one_letter_code
_entity_poly.pdbx_strand_id
1 'polypeptide(L)'
;MHKPVMDNPVINNPVIKRPAMQTIPVTVPLIATTELVMIAQQTAAKWGLVYRDHIDSGLALVQQVSHLELRQLDEPKVGGVIVDFTSDALTFRRLHGGGKKEAIARAIGLKGIDSLRVLDATAGLGRDAFVLASLGCVVDMIERSPVVAALLHDGLRRAASDGELSVWLPANM
;
A
#
# COMPACT_ATOMS: atom_id res chain seq x y z
N MET A 1 -0.99 19.86 58.81
CA MET A 1 -2.12 19.27 58.08
C MET A 1 -1.56 18.51 56.88
N HIS A 2 -1.50 17.18 57.01
CA HIS A 2 -0.97 16.30 55.98
C HIS A 2 -2.15 15.84 55.08
N LYS A 3 -2.07 16.10 53.77
CA LYS A 3 -3.05 15.58 52.81
C LYS A 3 -2.73 14.11 52.52
N PRO A 4 -3.71 13.19 52.52
CA PRO A 4 -3.47 11.82 52.16
C PRO A 4 -3.24 11.72 50.64
N VAL A 5 -2.21 10.94 50.27
CA VAL A 5 -1.95 10.50 48.88
C VAL A 5 -3.04 9.52 48.55
N MET A 6 -3.81 9.79 47.49
CA MET A 6 -4.77 8.81 46.94
C MET A 6 -3.98 7.77 46.10
N ASP A 7 -3.99 6.54 46.58
CA ASP A 7 -3.52 5.40 45.81
C ASP A 7 -4.46 5.20 44.60
N ASN A 8 -3.90 5.33 43.40
CA ASN A 8 -4.59 4.94 42.16
C ASN A 8 -4.75 3.42 42.12
N PRO A 9 -5.96 2.89 41.90
CA PRO A 9 -6.13 1.45 41.74
C PRO A 9 -5.40 0.98 40.47
N VAL A 10 -4.50 0.02 40.64
CA VAL A 10 -3.88 -0.71 39.53
C VAL A 10 -4.99 -1.47 38.81
N ILE A 11 -5.40 -0.99 37.64
CA ILE A 11 -6.35 -1.67 36.77
C ILE A 11 -5.59 -2.85 36.14
N ASN A 12 -5.75 -4.05 36.73
CA ASN A 12 -5.34 -5.30 36.11
C ASN A 12 -6.22 -5.56 34.88
N ASN A 13 -5.78 -5.09 33.72
CA ASN A 13 -6.38 -5.48 32.46
C ASN A 13 -6.14 -6.97 32.24
N PRO A 14 -7.19 -7.80 32.07
CA PRO A 14 -7.00 -9.20 31.72
C PRO A 14 -6.30 -9.28 30.38
N VAL A 15 -5.14 -9.91 30.34
CA VAL A 15 -4.46 -10.25 29.08
C VAL A 15 -5.35 -11.25 28.34
N ILE A 16 -6.16 -10.75 27.42
CA ILE A 16 -6.94 -11.60 26.52
C ILE A 16 -5.95 -12.30 25.59
N LYS A 17 -5.55 -13.51 25.97
CA LYS A 17 -4.84 -14.42 25.07
C LYS A 17 -5.80 -14.78 23.94
N ARG A 18 -5.65 -14.15 22.79
CA ARG A 18 -6.32 -14.60 21.57
C ARG A 18 -5.78 -16.02 21.28
N PRO A 19 -6.66 -17.03 21.05
CA PRO A 19 -6.20 -18.31 20.56
C PRO A 19 -5.46 -18.04 19.24
N ALA A 20 -4.30 -18.66 19.06
CA ALA A 20 -3.59 -18.61 17.80
C ALA A 20 -4.51 -19.20 16.72
N MET A 21 -5.21 -18.34 16.02
CA MET A 21 -5.93 -18.74 14.83
C MET A 21 -4.83 -19.11 13.83
N GLN A 22 -4.66 -20.41 13.61
CA GLN A 22 -3.87 -20.92 12.49
C GLN A 22 -4.60 -20.49 11.21
N THR A 23 -4.37 -19.25 10.80
CA THR A 23 -4.68 -18.82 9.45
C THR A 23 -3.72 -19.59 8.55
N ILE A 24 -4.23 -20.59 7.85
CA ILE A 24 -3.53 -21.13 6.69
C ILE A 24 -3.24 -19.91 5.82
N PRO A 25 -1.98 -19.54 5.61
CA PRO A 25 -1.69 -18.36 4.79
C PRO A 25 -2.24 -18.65 3.39
N VAL A 26 -3.26 -17.89 2.98
CA VAL A 26 -3.69 -17.90 1.58
C VAL A 26 -2.52 -17.34 0.79
N THR A 27 -1.72 -18.23 0.24
CA THR A 27 -0.60 -17.89 -0.63
C THR A 27 -1.17 -17.49 -1.98
N VAL A 28 -1.12 -16.21 -2.29
CA VAL A 28 -1.42 -15.73 -3.64
C VAL A 28 -0.16 -15.96 -4.48
N PRO A 29 -0.19 -16.88 -5.45
CA PRO A 29 0.97 -17.13 -6.29
C PRO A 29 1.17 -16.02 -7.31
N LEU A 30 2.40 -15.89 -7.79
CA LEU A 30 2.75 -15.02 -8.91
C LEU A 30 2.95 -15.89 -10.15
N ILE A 31 2.30 -15.50 -11.25
CA ILE A 31 2.38 -16.14 -12.56
C ILE A 31 2.80 -15.14 -13.64
N ALA A 32 3.29 -15.66 -14.76
CA ALA A 32 3.68 -14.84 -15.90
C ALA A 32 3.63 -15.66 -17.21
N THR A 33 3.60 -14.96 -18.34
CA THR A 33 3.89 -15.59 -19.64
C THR A 33 5.36 -15.98 -19.71
N THR A 34 5.71 -16.89 -20.64
CA THR A 34 7.07 -17.45 -20.79
C THR A 34 8.15 -16.35 -20.90
N GLU A 35 7.85 -15.27 -21.61
CA GLU A 35 8.81 -14.17 -21.82
C GLU A 35 9.08 -13.37 -20.55
N LEU A 36 8.19 -13.41 -19.57
CA LEU A 36 8.26 -12.63 -18.33
C LEU A 36 8.67 -13.44 -17.09
N VAL A 37 8.96 -14.73 -17.25
CA VAL A 37 9.29 -15.66 -16.15
C VAL A 37 10.43 -15.12 -15.28
N MET A 38 11.50 -14.63 -15.88
CA MET A 38 12.64 -14.11 -15.14
C MET A 38 12.26 -12.90 -14.25
N ILE A 39 11.46 -11.98 -14.79
CA ILE A 39 10.99 -10.81 -14.05
C ILE A 39 10.06 -11.24 -12.92
N ALA A 40 9.16 -12.18 -13.19
CA ALA A 40 8.24 -12.72 -12.21
C ALA A 40 8.98 -13.44 -11.05
N GLN A 41 9.98 -14.25 -11.36
CA GLN A 41 10.80 -14.93 -10.35
C GLN A 41 11.60 -13.93 -9.49
N GLN A 42 12.16 -12.88 -10.07
CA GLN A 42 12.83 -11.82 -9.33
C GLN A 42 11.85 -11.08 -8.41
N THR A 43 10.64 -10.78 -8.91
CA THR A 43 9.58 -10.16 -8.11
C THR A 43 9.15 -11.08 -6.96
N ALA A 44 8.97 -12.36 -7.23
CA ALA A 44 8.63 -13.36 -6.22
C ALA A 44 9.72 -13.45 -5.13
N ALA A 45 10.97 -13.53 -5.52
CA ALA A 45 12.11 -13.58 -4.58
C ALA A 45 12.19 -12.31 -3.72
N LYS A 46 12.01 -11.13 -4.32
CA LYS A 46 12.04 -9.84 -3.60
C LYS A 46 10.98 -9.74 -2.51
N TRP A 47 9.78 -10.23 -2.78
CA TRP A 47 8.62 -10.06 -1.90
C TRP A 47 8.25 -11.33 -1.11
N GLY A 48 9.04 -12.40 -1.20
CA GLY A 48 8.73 -13.66 -0.53
C GLY A 48 7.45 -14.33 -1.04
N LEU A 49 7.14 -14.13 -2.33
CA LEU A 49 5.99 -14.72 -3.00
C LEU A 49 6.36 -16.07 -3.62
N VAL A 50 5.35 -16.90 -3.88
CA VAL A 50 5.53 -18.19 -4.58
C VAL A 50 5.30 -17.98 -6.06
N TYR A 51 6.33 -18.21 -6.87
CA TYR A 51 6.16 -18.28 -8.33
C TYR A 51 5.56 -19.64 -8.73
N ARG A 52 4.64 -19.63 -9.70
CA ARG A 52 4.05 -20.80 -10.35
C ARG A 52 4.05 -20.60 -11.85
N ASP A 53 4.35 -21.67 -12.60
CA ASP A 53 4.31 -21.60 -14.06
C ASP A 53 2.89 -21.42 -14.58
N HIS A 54 1.92 -22.02 -13.89
CA HIS A 54 0.51 -21.96 -14.24
C HIS A 54 -0.39 -22.20 -13.02
N ILE A 55 -1.55 -21.56 -12.99
CA ILE A 55 -2.69 -21.87 -12.12
C ILE A 55 -3.99 -21.62 -12.90
N ASP A 56 -5.01 -22.45 -12.64
CA ASP A 56 -6.27 -22.42 -13.39
C ASP A 56 -7.34 -21.56 -12.74
N SER A 57 -7.25 -21.32 -11.43
CA SER A 57 -8.33 -20.70 -10.65
C SER A 57 -7.81 -19.96 -9.42
N GLY A 58 -8.66 -19.11 -8.83
CA GLY A 58 -8.39 -18.36 -7.62
C GLY A 58 -7.66 -17.03 -7.87
N LEU A 59 -7.15 -16.44 -6.79
CA LEU A 59 -6.38 -15.19 -6.86
C LEU A 59 -4.93 -15.45 -7.27
N ALA A 60 -4.45 -14.66 -8.22
CA ALA A 60 -3.05 -14.64 -8.63
C ALA A 60 -2.53 -13.21 -8.80
N LEU A 61 -1.27 -12.99 -8.47
CA LEU A 61 -0.51 -11.89 -9.05
C LEU A 61 -0.11 -12.30 -10.46
N VAL A 62 -0.34 -11.44 -11.43
CA VAL A 62 -0.01 -11.68 -12.84
C VAL A 62 1.01 -10.62 -13.28
N GLN A 63 2.21 -11.07 -13.65
CA GLN A 63 3.21 -10.19 -14.25
C GLN A 63 2.84 -9.95 -15.71
N GLN A 64 2.46 -8.74 -16.01
CA GLN A 64 2.27 -8.25 -17.37
C GLN A 64 3.53 -7.54 -17.88
N VAL A 65 3.60 -7.26 -19.18
CA VAL A 65 4.70 -6.50 -19.78
C VAL A 65 4.85 -5.12 -19.14
N SER A 66 3.74 -4.44 -18.92
CA SER A 66 3.71 -3.05 -18.45
C SER A 66 3.51 -2.89 -16.94
N HIS A 67 2.95 -3.87 -16.25
CA HIS A 67 2.57 -3.74 -14.84
C HIS A 67 2.39 -5.09 -14.15
N LEU A 68 2.27 -5.03 -12.83
CA LEU A 68 1.83 -6.12 -11.97
C LEU A 68 0.35 -5.92 -11.62
N GLU A 69 -0.45 -6.97 -11.72
CA GLU A 69 -1.87 -6.93 -11.35
C GLU A 69 -2.29 -8.11 -10.48
N LEU A 70 -3.27 -7.92 -9.61
CA LEU A 70 -3.93 -8.98 -8.86
C LEU A 70 -5.24 -9.34 -9.56
N ARG A 71 -5.38 -10.59 -9.98
CA ARG A 71 -6.56 -11.10 -10.71
C ARG A 71 -7.24 -12.23 -9.98
N GLN A 72 -8.56 -12.27 -10.12
CA GLN A 72 -9.39 -13.45 -9.88
C GLN A 72 -9.53 -14.22 -11.21
N LEU A 73 -8.87 -15.36 -11.30
CA LEU A 73 -8.79 -16.09 -12.57
C LEU A 73 -10.11 -16.76 -12.96
N ASP A 74 -10.93 -17.14 -11.97
CA ASP A 74 -12.26 -17.73 -12.19
C ASP A 74 -13.27 -16.71 -12.72
N GLU A 75 -12.96 -15.41 -12.61
CA GLU A 75 -13.86 -14.32 -12.98
C GLU A 75 -13.22 -13.40 -14.03
N PRO A 76 -13.01 -13.88 -15.27
CA PRO A 76 -12.25 -13.13 -16.28
C PRO A 76 -12.88 -11.79 -16.69
N LYS A 77 -14.18 -11.58 -16.37
CA LYS A 77 -14.88 -10.30 -16.59
C LYS A 77 -14.56 -9.25 -15.54
N VAL A 78 -14.05 -9.65 -14.39
CA VAL A 78 -13.60 -8.74 -13.34
C VAL A 78 -12.19 -8.27 -13.68
N GLY A 79 -12.01 -6.95 -13.79
CA GLY A 79 -10.70 -6.35 -14.06
C GLY A 79 -9.71 -6.63 -12.93
N GLY A 80 -8.42 -6.71 -13.27
CA GLY A 80 -7.36 -6.86 -12.29
C GLY A 80 -7.20 -5.59 -11.43
N VAL A 81 -6.73 -5.77 -10.19
CA VAL A 81 -6.35 -4.65 -9.32
C VAL A 81 -4.92 -4.24 -9.65
N ILE A 82 -4.74 -3.00 -10.04
CA ILE A 82 -3.46 -2.38 -10.39
C ILE A 82 -3.27 -1.14 -9.52
N VAL A 83 -2.05 -0.86 -9.11
CA VAL A 83 -1.70 0.45 -8.55
C VAL A 83 -1.27 1.36 -9.69
N ASP A 84 -2.07 2.37 -9.97
CA ASP A 84 -1.78 3.34 -11.03
C ASP A 84 -1.90 4.78 -10.51
N PHE A 85 -0.75 5.41 -10.28
CA PHE A 85 -0.67 6.79 -9.79
C PHE A 85 -0.90 7.83 -10.90
N THR A 86 -0.90 7.41 -12.17
CA THR A 86 -1.20 8.26 -13.32
C THR A 86 -2.68 8.27 -13.71
N SER A 87 -3.51 7.46 -13.02
CA SER A 87 -4.94 7.34 -13.32
C SER A 87 -5.67 8.68 -13.21
N ASP A 88 -6.66 8.86 -14.08
CA ASP A 88 -7.50 10.08 -14.09
C ASP A 88 -8.12 10.38 -12.73
N ALA A 89 -8.53 9.34 -11.99
CA ALA A 89 -9.13 9.48 -10.66
C ALA A 89 -8.16 10.09 -9.65
N LEU A 90 -6.90 9.63 -9.61
CA LEU A 90 -5.87 10.16 -8.70
C LEU A 90 -5.37 11.53 -9.16
N THR A 91 -5.23 11.74 -10.46
CA THR A 91 -4.91 13.04 -11.05
C THR A 91 -5.99 14.06 -10.71
N PHE A 92 -7.26 13.70 -10.88
CA PHE A 92 -8.38 14.57 -10.51
C PHE A 92 -8.39 14.88 -9.01
N ARG A 93 -8.20 13.86 -8.14
CA ARG A 93 -8.14 14.07 -6.70
C ARG A 93 -6.99 14.99 -6.29
N ARG A 94 -5.83 14.85 -6.91
CA ARG A 94 -4.66 15.70 -6.68
C ARG A 94 -4.92 17.15 -7.08
N LEU A 95 -5.52 17.37 -8.24
CA LEU A 95 -5.73 18.71 -8.77
C LEU A 95 -6.97 19.41 -8.19
N HIS A 96 -8.03 18.65 -7.87
CA HIS A 96 -9.36 19.19 -7.52
C HIS A 96 -9.89 18.70 -6.17
N GLY A 97 -9.19 17.83 -5.47
CA GLY A 97 -9.63 17.16 -4.23
C GLY A 97 -9.61 18.02 -2.96
N GLY A 98 -9.48 19.35 -3.07
CA GLY A 98 -9.53 20.25 -1.91
C GLY A 98 -8.19 20.47 -1.21
N GLY A 99 -7.10 19.82 -1.60
CA GLY A 99 -5.75 20.06 -1.12
C GLY A 99 -5.61 19.89 0.40
N LYS A 100 -5.04 20.88 1.10
CA LYS A 100 -4.89 20.85 2.56
C LYS A 100 -6.23 20.85 3.34
N LYS A 101 -7.38 20.97 2.66
CA LYS A 101 -8.73 20.85 3.25
C LYS A 101 -9.28 19.42 3.20
N GLU A 102 -8.62 18.48 2.50
CA GLU A 102 -9.02 17.07 2.51
C GLU A 102 -9.02 16.50 3.94
N ALA A 103 -9.88 15.50 4.16
CA ALA A 103 -10.03 14.89 5.48
C ALA A 103 -8.71 14.32 6.01
N ILE A 104 -7.94 13.65 5.15
CA ILE A 104 -6.64 13.07 5.52
C ILE A 104 -5.62 14.16 5.89
N ALA A 105 -5.53 15.25 5.10
CA ALA A 105 -4.62 16.35 5.37
C ALA A 105 -4.97 17.08 6.69
N ARG A 106 -6.26 17.20 6.99
CA ARG A 106 -6.73 17.76 8.27
C ARG A 106 -6.43 16.84 9.44
N ALA A 107 -6.61 15.53 9.26
CA ALA A 107 -6.38 14.52 10.30
C ALA A 107 -4.92 14.50 10.78
N ILE A 108 -3.96 14.70 9.87
CA ILE A 108 -2.54 14.81 10.22
C ILE A 108 -2.09 16.20 10.65
N GLY A 109 -3.01 17.20 10.69
CA GLY A 109 -2.69 18.54 11.13
C GLY A 109 -1.92 19.40 10.11
N LEU A 110 -2.02 19.13 8.81
CA LEU A 110 -1.26 19.84 7.77
C LEU A 110 -1.67 21.30 7.58
N LYS A 111 -2.72 21.77 8.25
CA LYS A 111 -3.18 23.18 8.15
C LYS A 111 -2.12 24.14 8.67
N GLY A 112 -1.64 25.03 7.80
CA GLY A 112 -0.65 26.06 8.17
C GLY A 112 0.80 25.54 8.26
N ILE A 113 1.04 24.31 7.85
CA ILE A 113 2.37 23.69 7.80
C ILE A 113 2.71 23.40 6.32
N ASP A 114 3.95 23.69 5.92
CA ASP A 114 4.35 23.52 4.53
C ASP A 114 4.71 22.09 4.18
N SER A 115 5.33 21.36 5.12
CA SER A 115 5.69 19.95 4.93
C SER A 115 5.67 19.21 6.27
N LEU A 116 5.26 17.95 6.22
CA LEU A 116 5.33 17.00 7.34
C LEU A 116 5.98 15.70 6.88
N ARG A 117 6.69 15.04 7.80
CA ARG A 117 7.03 13.63 7.64
C ARG A 117 5.93 12.79 8.27
N VAL A 118 5.33 11.91 7.49
CA VAL A 118 4.17 11.09 7.87
C VAL A 118 4.53 9.62 7.75
N LEU A 119 4.15 8.82 8.73
CA LEU A 119 4.20 7.36 8.63
C LEU A 119 2.79 6.84 8.33
N ASP A 120 2.61 6.27 7.14
CA ASP A 120 1.42 5.49 6.81
C ASP A 120 1.69 4.01 7.15
N ALA A 121 1.17 3.58 8.30
CA ALA A 121 1.38 2.22 8.81
C ALA A 121 0.49 1.16 8.13
N THR A 122 -0.39 1.55 7.22
CA THR A 122 -1.35 0.70 6.51
C THR A 122 -1.51 1.13 5.05
N ALA A 123 -0.39 1.27 4.36
CA ALA A 123 -0.32 1.96 3.07
C ALA A 123 -1.27 1.41 2.00
N GLY A 124 -1.56 0.09 2.00
CA GLY A 124 -2.42 -0.53 1.00
C GLY A 124 -1.94 -0.22 -0.41
N LEU A 125 -2.82 0.37 -1.23
CA LEU A 125 -2.49 0.77 -2.60
C LEU A 125 -1.88 2.18 -2.71
N GLY A 126 -1.51 2.81 -1.58
CA GLY A 126 -0.80 4.08 -1.53
C GLY A 126 -1.61 5.32 -1.89
N ARG A 127 -2.94 5.24 -1.98
CA ARG A 127 -3.77 6.35 -2.47
C ARG A 127 -3.74 7.58 -1.56
N ASP A 128 -3.80 7.39 -0.25
CA ASP A 128 -3.74 8.48 0.71
C ASP A 128 -2.32 9.02 0.87
N ALA A 129 -1.31 8.14 0.87
CA ALA A 129 0.09 8.52 0.82
C ALA A 129 0.40 9.40 -0.40
N PHE A 130 -0.11 9.04 -1.59
CA PHE A 130 0.03 9.83 -2.81
C PHE A 130 -0.56 11.24 -2.67
N VAL A 131 -1.76 11.36 -2.08
CA VAL A 131 -2.37 12.67 -1.83
C VAL A 131 -1.53 13.50 -0.89
N LEU A 132 -1.06 12.92 0.23
CA LEU A 132 -0.22 13.63 1.19
C LEU A 132 1.13 14.05 0.58
N ALA A 133 1.75 13.17 -0.22
CA ALA A 133 2.99 13.47 -0.94
C ALA A 133 2.78 14.61 -1.94
N SER A 134 1.65 14.64 -2.66
CA SER A 134 1.31 15.73 -3.58
C SER A 134 1.08 17.07 -2.90
N LEU A 135 0.84 17.08 -1.59
CA LEU A 135 0.72 18.28 -0.75
C LEU A 135 2.04 18.69 -0.10
N GLY A 136 3.15 18.04 -0.46
CA GLY A 136 4.49 18.35 0.03
C GLY A 136 4.92 17.56 1.27
N CYS A 137 4.14 16.56 1.71
CA CYS A 137 4.57 15.67 2.80
C CYS A 137 5.62 14.67 2.29
N VAL A 138 6.53 14.26 3.18
CA VAL A 138 7.34 13.06 2.99
C VAL A 138 6.65 11.90 3.70
N VAL A 139 6.28 10.85 2.96
CA VAL A 139 5.46 9.75 3.48
C VAL A 139 6.26 8.44 3.48
N ASP A 140 6.59 7.97 4.67
CA ASP A 140 7.09 6.61 4.86
C ASP A 140 5.91 5.64 4.90
N MET A 141 5.98 4.54 4.16
CA MET A 141 4.87 3.58 4.02
C MET A 141 5.24 2.21 4.56
N ILE A 142 4.32 1.61 5.32
CA ILE A 142 4.42 0.23 5.78
C ILE A 142 3.21 -0.54 5.26
N GLU A 143 3.47 -1.66 4.60
CA GLU A 143 2.44 -2.61 4.17
C GLU A 143 2.86 -4.03 4.57
N ARG A 144 1.99 -4.74 5.31
CA ARG A 144 2.29 -6.08 5.83
C ARG A 144 2.05 -7.20 4.82
N SER A 145 1.16 -6.96 3.83
CA SER A 145 0.85 -7.95 2.81
C SER A 145 1.91 -7.90 1.71
N PRO A 146 2.70 -8.94 1.48
CA PRO A 146 3.71 -8.95 0.43
C PRO A 146 3.09 -8.79 -0.96
N VAL A 147 1.87 -9.26 -1.17
CA VAL A 147 1.11 -9.10 -2.41
C VAL A 147 0.80 -7.63 -2.68
N VAL A 148 0.25 -6.94 -1.68
CA VAL A 148 -0.10 -5.52 -1.80
C VAL A 148 1.16 -4.65 -1.89
N ALA A 149 2.21 -4.98 -1.13
CA ALA A 149 3.49 -4.29 -1.19
C ALA A 149 4.15 -4.42 -2.57
N ALA A 150 4.06 -5.61 -3.21
CA ALA A 150 4.55 -5.81 -4.57
C ALA A 150 3.79 -4.95 -5.60
N LEU A 151 2.45 -4.88 -5.50
CA LEU A 151 1.61 -4.01 -6.35
C LEU A 151 1.96 -2.54 -6.15
N LEU A 152 2.08 -2.10 -4.89
CA LEU A 152 2.43 -0.72 -4.54
C LEU A 152 3.80 -0.34 -5.11
N HIS A 153 4.80 -1.21 -4.92
CA HIS A 153 6.15 -0.99 -5.45
C HIS A 153 6.16 -0.92 -6.98
N ASP A 154 5.39 -1.78 -7.67
CA ASP A 154 5.29 -1.72 -9.13
C ASP A 154 4.68 -0.38 -9.59
N GLY A 155 3.60 0.06 -8.93
CA GLY A 155 2.97 1.35 -9.20
C GLY A 155 3.92 2.54 -9.00
N LEU A 156 4.68 2.55 -7.89
CA LEU A 156 5.68 3.58 -7.62
C LEU A 156 6.80 3.59 -8.67
N ARG A 157 7.31 2.41 -9.03
CA ARG A 157 8.34 2.28 -10.08
C ARG A 157 7.87 2.85 -11.42
N ARG A 158 6.63 2.57 -11.82
CA ARG A 158 6.04 3.13 -13.05
C ARG A 158 5.85 4.64 -12.97
N ALA A 159 5.33 5.13 -11.85
CA ALA A 159 5.15 6.55 -11.61
C ALA A 159 6.47 7.33 -11.58
N ALA A 160 7.55 6.73 -11.08
CA ALA A 160 8.88 7.34 -11.11
C ALA A 160 9.44 7.53 -12.54
N SER A 161 8.86 6.89 -13.54
CA SER A 161 9.19 7.04 -14.96
C SER A 161 8.19 7.93 -15.71
N ASP A 162 7.15 8.44 -15.04
CA ASP A 162 6.18 9.37 -15.60
C ASP A 162 6.77 10.79 -15.67
N GLY A 163 6.44 11.54 -16.73
CA GLY A 163 7.04 12.86 -16.96
C GLY A 163 6.74 13.88 -15.87
N GLU A 164 5.57 13.85 -15.26
CA GLU A 164 5.17 14.79 -14.21
C GLU A 164 5.50 14.27 -12.81
N LEU A 165 5.16 13.00 -12.53
CA LEU A 165 5.31 12.41 -11.21
C LEU A 165 6.77 12.17 -10.82
N SER A 166 7.64 11.89 -11.80
CA SER A 166 9.08 11.66 -11.58
C SER A 166 9.79 12.83 -10.89
N VAL A 167 9.25 14.03 -11.01
CA VAL A 167 9.86 15.26 -10.45
C VAL A 167 9.77 15.30 -8.92
N TRP A 168 8.68 14.80 -8.34
CA TRP A 168 8.44 14.97 -6.90
C TRP A 168 8.13 13.66 -6.16
N LEU A 169 7.55 12.66 -6.83
CA LEU A 169 7.11 11.44 -6.17
C LEU A 169 8.23 10.65 -5.50
N PRO A 170 9.40 10.42 -6.14
CA PRO A 170 10.48 9.64 -5.53
C PRO A 170 11.10 10.28 -4.28
N ALA A 171 10.95 11.59 -4.12
CA ALA A 171 11.45 12.31 -2.94
C ALA A 171 10.44 12.30 -1.78
N ASN A 172 9.18 12.00 -2.06
CA ASN A 172 8.08 12.16 -1.12
C ASN A 172 7.38 10.83 -0.74
N MET A 173 7.70 9.71 -1.42
CA MET A 173 7.12 8.39 -1.12
C MET A 173 8.16 7.27 -1.16
#